data_95dfe316e46b81a2dc0311ffaf275604
#
_entry.id   95dfe316e46b81a2dc0311ffaf275604
#
_cell.length_a   1.000
_cell.length_b   1.000
_cell.length_c   1.000
_cell.angle_alpha   90.00
_cell.angle_beta   90.00
_cell.angle_gamma   90.00
#
_symmetry.space_group_name_H-M   'P 1'
#
loop_
_entity.id
_entity.type
_entity.pdbx_description
1 polymer ?
#
loop_
_entity_poly.entity_id
_entity_poly.type
_entity_poly.pdbx_seq_one_letter_code
_entity_poly.pdbx_strand_id
1 'polypeptide(L)'
;MKNSVLSWLDETAKRLPNKLALQDISGNITYQEYRSKSLAIAYKIVELNKGEMKKPIVVYLEKGKEVLVSFMGVAYSGCFYSPIDTEMPQSRVDKILEVLKPEIVITTNKLKTNFEKFNFYGSYIIYEETICSEEDETAVKPYTEKIIDTDLLYVLFTSGSTGVPKGVSICHRSVIDYTDWVTETFNITQKDTFGNQAPFYFDNSILDIYSCMKTGATLNIIPKKLFFQPVPLLEYIKYNKINTIFWVPSALIVVSKLKAFRNVDLSDTLKRVLFCGEVMPNKQLNIWRKFLPNVTYANLY
;
A
#
# COMPACT_ATOMS: atom_id res chain seq x y z
N MET A 1 18.39 4.92 15.94
CA MET A 1 16.91 4.96 15.76
C MET A 1 16.68 5.27 14.28
N LYS A 2 15.77 4.59 13.59
CA LYS A 2 15.50 4.88 12.16
C LYS A 2 14.71 6.18 12.04
N ASN A 3 15.13 7.08 11.18
CA ASN A 3 14.49 8.39 11.03
C ASN A 3 13.31 8.35 10.04
N SER A 4 13.23 7.32 9.19
CA SER A 4 12.14 7.17 8.24
C SER A 4 11.94 5.72 7.81
N VAL A 5 10.77 5.40 7.26
CA VAL A 5 10.47 4.08 6.67
C VAL A 5 11.30 3.80 5.42
N LEU A 6 11.88 4.81 4.79
CA LEU A 6 12.67 4.68 3.56
C LEU A 6 13.92 3.85 3.75
N SER A 7 14.52 3.91 4.96
CA SER A 7 15.68 3.08 5.30
C SER A 7 15.41 1.58 5.09
N TRP A 8 14.17 1.14 5.25
CA TRP A 8 13.82 -0.26 4.99
C TRP A 8 13.88 -0.61 3.51
N LEU A 9 13.41 0.28 2.63
CA LEU A 9 13.49 0.05 1.18
C LEU A 9 14.93 0.09 0.70
N ASP A 10 15.73 1.05 1.19
CA ASP A 10 17.16 1.17 0.85
C ASP A 10 17.96 -0.07 1.31
N GLU A 11 17.80 -0.48 2.57
CA GLU A 11 18.47 -1.65 3.13
C GLU A 11 18.04 -2.94 2.41
N THR A 12 16.74 -3.09 2.12
CA THR A 12 16.22 -4.29 1.48
C THR A 12 16.60 -4.35 0.00
N ALA A 13 16.54 -3.26 -0.74
CA ALA A 13 17.00 -3.20 -2.12
C ALA A 13 18.51 -3.50 -2.24
N LYS A 14 19.30 -3.03 -1.28
CA LYS A 14 20.74 -3.36 -1.22
C LYS A 14 21.00 -4.84 -0.89
N ARG A 15 20.25 -5.41 0.05
CA ARG A 15 20.39 -6.79 0.52
C ARG A 15 19.81 -7.83 -0.44
N LEU A 16 18.71 -7.51 -1.09
CA LEU A 16 17.91 -8.41 -1.91
C LEU A 16 17.49 -7.75 -3.24
N PRO A 17 18.44 -7.22 -4.04
CA PRO A 17 18.12 -6.40 -5.21
C PRO A 17 17.16 -7.09 -6.21
N ASN A 18 17.42 -8.34 -6.50
CA ASN A 18 16.70 -9.12 -7.51
C ASN A 18 15.49 -9.87 -6.96
N LYS A 19 15.19 -9.71 -5.66
CA LYS A 19 14.02 -10.36 -5.09
C LYS A 19 12.75 -9.63 -5.50
N LEU A 20 11.70 -10.41 -5.80
CA LEU A 20 10.37 -9.91 -6.06
C LEU A 20 9.84 -9.12 -4.85
N ALA A 21 9.57 -7.84 -5.05
CA ALA A 21 9.00 -6.95 -4.05
C ALA A 21 7.48 -6.85 -4.18
N LEU A 22 7.01 -6.46 -5.35
CA LEU A 22 5.61 -6.22 -5.64
C LEU A 22 5.15 -7.01 -6.86
N GLN A 23 3.96 -7.59 -6.75
CA GLN A 23 3.31 -8.36 -7.81
C GLN A 23 1.84 -7.98 -7.93
N ASP A 24 1.37 -7.75 -9.14
CA ASP A 24 -0.04 -7.58 -9.48
C ASP A 24 -0.36 -8.20 -10.86
N ILE A 25 -1.57 -7.96 -11.38
CA ILE A 25 -1.99 -8.48 -12.70
C ILE A 25 -1.24 -7.85 -13.87
N SER A 26 -0.61 -6.69 -13.68
CA SER A 26 0.14 -5.98 -14.73
C SER A 26 1.61 -6.41 -14.77
N GLY A 27 2.07 -7.21 -13.81
CA GLY A 27 3.43 -7.76 -13.74
C GLY A 27 4.09 -7.63 -12.39
N ASN A 28 5.39 -7.78 -12.38
CA ASN A 28 6.23 -7.89 -11.19
C ASN A 28 7.32 -6.83 -11.19
N ILE A 29 7.74 -6.38 -10.01
CA ILE A 29 8.97 -5.60 -9.83
C ILE A 29 9.79 -6.14 -8.67
N THR A 30 11.11 -6.05 -8.81
CA THR A 30 12.10 -6.39 -7.79
C THR A 30 12.24 -5.25 -6.78
N TYR A 31 12.94 -5.48 -5.66
CA TYR A 31 13.24 -4.44 -4.69
C TYR A 31 14.12 -3.33 -5.27
N GLN A 32 15.06 -3.67 -6.15
CA GLN A 32 15.89 -2.69 -6.85
C GLN A 32 15.03 -1.80 -7.77
N GLU A 33 14.16 -2.41 -8.58
CA GLU A 33 13.25 -1.66 -9.45
C GLU A 33 12.24 -0.83 -8.66
N TYR A 34 11.75 -1.34 -7.52
CA TYR A 34 10.87 -0.58 -6.64
C TYR A 34 11.55 0.70 -6.17
N ARG A 35 12.79 0.59 -5.66
CA ARG A 35 13.58 1.73 -5.21
C ARG A 35 13.89 2.70 -6.36
N SER A 36 14.41 2.21 -7.47
CA SER A 36 14.80 3.01 -8.63
C SER A 36 13.63 3.83 -9.19
N LYS A 37 12.50 3.17 -9.46
CA LYS A 37 11.29 3.85 -9.93
C LYS A 37 10.74 4.88 -8.92
N SER A 38 10.86 4.60 -7.61
CA SER A 38 10.47 5.55 -6.58
C SER A 38 11.37 6.79 -6.57
N LEU A 39 12.68 6.63 -6.79
CA LEU A 39 13.62 7.75 -6.90
C LEU A 39 13.35 8.61 -8.14
N ALA A 40 12.98 8.01 -9.27
CA ALA A 40 12.58 8.76 -10.45
C ALA A 40 11.34 9.66 -10.18
N ILE A 41 10.34 9.13 -9.49
CA ILE A 41 9.17 9.93 -9.04
C ILE A 41 9.61 11.03 -8.07
N ALA A 42 10.48 10.72 -7.11
CA ALA A 42 10.97 11.70 -6.13
C ALA A 42 11.73 12.84 -6.80
N TYR A 43 12.61 12.52 -7.75
CA TYR A 43 13.34 13.52 -8.53
C TYR A 43 12.39 14.49 -9.23
N LYS A 44 11.33 13.95 -9.88
CA LYS A 44 10.34 14.78 -10.56
C LYS A 44 9.54 15.66 -9.61
N ILE A 45 9.24 15.19 -8.40
CA ILE A 45 8.59 15.99 -7.37
C ILE A 45 9.52 17.12 -6.91
N VAL A 46 10.79 16.84 -6.62
CA VAL A 46 11.77 17.85 -6.19
C VAL A 46 11.93 18.94 -7.25
N GLU A 47 11.96 18.57 -8.53
CA GLU A 47 12.02 19.52 -9.64
C GLU A 47 10.79 20.44 -9.66
N LEU A 48 9.58 19.87 -9.61
CA LEU A 48 8.32 20.63 -9.69
C LEU A 48 8.07 21.49 -8.44
N ASN A 49 8.39 20.97 -7.25
CA ASN A 49 8.26 21.70 -5.98
C ASN A 49 9.39 22.70 -5.73
N LYS A 50 10.35 22.84 -6.65
CA LYS A 50 11.53 23.71 -6.47
C LYS A 50 12.26 23.45 -5.12
N GLY A 51 12.26 22.19 -4.70
CA GLY A 51 12.87 21.76 -3.45
C GLY A 51 12.07 22.01 -2.17
N GLU A 52 10.82 22.42 -2.25
CA GLU A 52 9.95 22.53 -1.07
C GLU A 52 9.58 21.12 -0.55
N MET A 53 9.73 20.93 0.77
CA MET A 53 9.42 19.67 1.47
C MET A 53 8.09 19.81 2.25
N LYS A 54 7.61 18.67 2.78
CA LYS A 54 6.43 18.58 3.68
C LYS A 54 5.14 19.07 3.03
N LYS A 55 5.06 18.95 1.72
CA LYS A 55 3.87 19.27 0.92
C LYS A 55 3.01 18.03 0.69
N PRO A 56 1.67 18.19 0.59
CA PRO A 56 0.79 17.11 0.19
C PRO A 56 0.93 16.80 -1.30
N ILE A 57 1.11 15.52 -1.61
CA ILE A 57 1.09 15.03 -3.00
C ILE A 57 -0.07 14.04 -3.12
N VAL A 58 -0.97 14.29 -4.04
CA VAL A 58 -2.06 13.35 -4.32
C VAL A 58 -1.57 12.21 -5.22
N VAL A 59 -1.96 10.99 -4.87
CA VAL A 59 -1.76 9.82 -5.73
C VAL A 59 -3.12 9.33 -6.21
N TYR A 60 -3.39 9.55 -7.51
CA TYR A 60 -4.64 9.19 -8.18
C TYR A 60 -4.37 8.15 -9.27
N LEU A 61 -4.27 6.89 -8.82
CA LEU A 61 -3.93 5.73 -9.64
C LEU A 61 -4.87 4.57 -9.31
N GLU A 62 -5.12 3.70 -10.28
CA GLU A 62 -5.80 2.41 -10.03
C GLU A 62 -4.95 1.58 -9.06
N LYS A 63 -5.60 0.76 -8.20
CA LYS A 63 -4.91 -0.08 -7.23
C LYS A 63 -3.95 -1.04 -7.93
N GLY A 64 -2.64 -0.83 -7.73
CA GLY A 64 -1.55 -1.59 -8.33
C GLY A 64 -0.21 -1.25 -7.69
N LYS A 65 0.85 -1.87 -8.18
CA LYS A 65 2.22 -1.61 -7.72
C LYS A 65 2.66 -0.17 -7.99
N GLU A 66 2.09 0.47 -9.00
CA GLU A 66 2.35 1.86 -9.37
C GLU A 66 2.02 2.83 -8.23
N VAL A 67 0.97 2.55 -7.47
CA VAL A 67 0.59 3.34 -6.29
C VAL A 67 1.68 3.28 -5.22
N LEU A 68 2.23 2.09 -4.97
CA LEU A 68 3.25 1.89 -3.94
C LEU A 68 4.59 2.51 -4.32
N VAL A 69 4.96 2.43 -5.60
CA VAL A 69 6.12 3.14 -6.16
C VAL A 69 5.95 4.64 -5.96
N SER A 70 4.76 5.17 -6.24
CA SER A 70 4.45 6.59 -6.06
C SER A 70 4.49 7.01 -4.59
N PHE A 71 3.98 6.20 -3.66
CA PHE A 71 4.05 6.48 -2.23
C PHE A 71 5.50 6.67 -1.75
N MET A 72 6.38 5.76 -2.15
CA MET A 72 7.79 5.87 -1.78
C MET A 72 8.48 7.02 -2.50
N GLY A 73 8.12 7.30 -3.76
CA GLY A 73 8.62 8.47 -4.48
C GLY A 73 8.27 9.78 -3.77
N VAL A 74 7.02 9.91 -3.31
CA VAL A 74 6.61 11.06 -2.51
C VAL A 74 7.40 11.14 -1.21
N ALA A 75 7.55 10.03 -0.50
CA ALA A 75 8.30 10.00 0.75
C ALA A 75 9.79 10.35 0.56
N TYR A 76 10.45 9.84 -0.49
CA TYR A 76 11.85 10.20 -0.81
C TYR A 76 12.05 11.69 -1.08
N SER A 77 11.06 12.39 -1.63
CA SER A 77 11.11 13.84 -1.85
C SER A 77 10.96 14.67 -0.57
N GLY A 78 10.73 14.03 0.59
CA GLY A 78 10.44 14.71 1.86
C GLY A 78 9.02 15.28 1.95
N CYS A 79 8.13 14.87 1.04
CA CYS A 79 6.70 15.19 1.04
C CYS A 79 5.87 14.04 1.63
N PHE A 80 4.56 14.22 1.78
CA PHE A 80 3.66 13.18 2.26
C PHE A 80 2.56 12.87 1.23
N TYR A 81 2.20 11.60 1.11
CA TYR A 81 1.21 11.18 0.13
C TYR A 81 -0.21 11.18 0.68
N SER A 82 -1.17 11.41 -0.21
CA SER A 82 -2.59 11.22 0.06
C SER A 82 -3.23 10.51 -1.14
N PRO A 83 -3.58 9.23 -1.01
CA PRO A 83 -4.24 8.49 -2.09
C PRO A 83 -5.71 8.86 -2.22
N ILE A 84 -6.17 9.02 -3.45
CA ILE A 84 -7.58 9.22 -3.79
C ILE A 84 -8.02 8.06 -4.69
N ASP A 85 -9.13 7.42 -4.32
CA ASP A 85 -9.74 6.35 -5.13
C ASP A 85 -10.27 6.89 -6.45
N THR A 86 -9.94 6.23 -7.55
CA THR A 86 -10.39 6.60 -8.90
C THR A 86 -11.89 6.43 -9.12
N GLU A 87 -12.55 5.64 -8.25
CA GLU A 87 -14.02 5.45 -8.24
C GLU A 87 -14.75 6.41 -7.28
N MET A 88 -14.02 7.31 -6.60
CA MET A 88 -14.61 8.23 -5.61
C MET A 88 -15.50 9.30 -6.28
N PRO A 89 -16.70 9.60 -5.72
CA PRO A 89 -17.56 10.66 -6.25
C PRO A 89 -16.88 12.02 -6.30
N GLN A 90 -17.10 12.78 -7.38
CA GLN A 90 -16.50 14.11 -7.61
C GLN A 90 -16.64 15.03 -6.40
N SER A 91 -17.86 15.15 -5.84
CA SER A 91 -18.13 16.04 -4.71
C SER A 91 -17.29 15.72 -3.46
N ARG A 92 -16.85 14.47 -3.31
CA ARG A 92 -15.95 14.06 -2.23
C ARG A 92 -14.50 14.38 -2.55
N VAL A 93 -14.07 14.16 -3.80
CA VAL A 93 -12.72 14.51 -4.25
C VAL A 93 -12.49 16.01 -4.13
N ASP A 94 -13.42 16.85 -4.61
CA ASP A 94 -13.32 18.30 -4.53
C ASP A 94 -13.15 18.79 -3.07
N LYS A 95 -13.93 18.23 -2.14
CA LYS A 95 -13.78 18.54 -0.70
C LYS A 95 -12.42 18.11 -0.12
N ILE A 96 -11.88 16.97 -0.57
CA ILE A 96 -10.53 16.52 -0.16
C ILE A 96 -9.49 17.49 -0.70
N LEU A 97 -9.58 17.89 -1.97
CA LEU A 97 -8.65 18.84 -2.58
C LEU A 97 -8.71 20.22 -1.90
N GLU A 98 -9.91 20.68 -1.52
CA GLU A 98 -10.10 21.95 -0.78
C GLU A 98 -9.40 21.93 0.58
N VAL A 99 -9.46 20.81 1.31
CA VAL A 99 -8.80 20.66 2.62
C VAL A 99 -7.30 20.45 2.47
N LEU A 100 -6.89 19.56 1.55
CA LEU A 100 -5.50 19.15 1.39
C LEU A 100 -4.65 20.20 0.68
N LYS A 101 -5.22 20.92 -0.28
CA LYS A 101 -4.58 21.93 -1.14
C LYS A 101 -3.29 21.43 -1.80
N PRO A 102 -3.32 20.31 -2.51
CA PRO A 102 -2.13 19.79 -3.16
C PRO A 102 -1.76 20.65 -4.37
N GLU A 103 -0.45 20.75 -4.63
CA GLU A 103 0.09 21.41 -5.82
C GLU A 103 0.51 20.40 -6.90
N ILE A 104 0.64 19.12 -6.54
CA ILE A 104 1.04 18.05 -7.45
C ILE A 104 0.10 16.84 -7.29
N VAL A 105 -0.23 16.25 -8.44
CA VAL A 105 -0.96 14.98 -8.54
C VAL A 105 -0.15 14.01 -9.37
N ILE A 106 0.07 12.79 -8.86
CA ILE A 106 0.64 11.67 -9.60
C ILE A 106 -0.52 10.85 -10.18
N THR A 107 -0.51 10.68 -11.50
CA THR A 107 -1.58 9.96 -12.22
C THR A 107 -1.03 9.31 -13.49
N THR A 108 -1.90 8.68 -14.29
CA THR A 108 -1.57 8.16 -15.63
C THR A 108 -2.17 9.07 -16.70
N ASN A 109 -1.69 8.96 -17.96
CA ASN A 109 -2.30 9.66 -19.08
C ASN A 109 -3.79 9.32 -19.22
N LYS A 110 -4.16 8.05 -18.97
CA LYS A 110 -5.55 7.58 -19.00
C LYS A 110 -6.42 8.25 -17.92
N LEU A 111 -5.91 8.40 -16.71
CA LEU A 111 -6.67 8.91 -15.57
C LEU A 111 -6.64 10.43 -15.45
N LYS A 112 -5.67 11.10 -16.08
CA LYS A 112 -5.53 12.56 -16.07
C LYS A 112 -6.82 13.25 -16.52
N THR A 113 -7.40 12.82 -17.64
CA THR A 113 -8.66 13.39 -18.18
C THR A 113 -9.83 13.26 -17.18
N ASN A 114 -9.84 12.21 -16.37
CA ASN A 114 -10.83 12.07 -15.31
C ASN A 114 -10.53 13.01 -14.13
N PHE A 115 -9.25 13.22 -13.80
CA PHE A 115 -8.85 14.10 -12.72
C PHE A 115 -9.06 15.59 -13.06
N GLU A 116 -8.93 15.98 -14.33
CA GLU A 116 -9.17 17.35 -14.82
C GLU A 116 -10.62 17.84 -14.62
N LYS A 117 -11.54 16.95 -14.25
CA LYS A 117 -12.92 17.31 -13.89
C LYS A 117 -13.06 17.86 -12.46
N PHE A 118 -12.02 17.68 -11.64
CA PHE A 118 -11.99 18.14 -10.25
C PHE A 118 -11.39 19.55 -10.14
N ASN A 119 -11.65 20.22 -9.02
CA ASN A 119 -11.15 21.56 -8.72
C ASN A 119 -9.65 21.53 -8.33
N PHE A 120 -8.79 21.25 -9.30
CA PHE A 120 -7.35 21.17 -9.16
C PHE A 120 -6.64 22.04 -10.19
N TYR A 121 -5.67 22.87 -9.75
CA TYR A 121 -4.96 23.83 -10.60
C TYR A 121 -3.42 23.68 -10.51
N GLY A 122 -2.94 22.54 -10.06
CA GLY A 122 -1.52 22.27 -9.91
C GLY A 122 -0.90 21.50 -11.08
N SER A 123 0.24 20.91 -10.82
CA SER A 123 1.04 20.14 -11.78
C SER A 123 0.69 18.65 -11.76
N TYR A 124 0.85 17.99 -12.91
CA TYR A 124 0.68 16.56 -13.05
C TYR A 124 2.04 15.86 -13.22
N ILE A 125 2.24 14.77 -12.51
CA ILE A 125 3.30 13.79 -12.77
C ILE A 125 2.63 12.60 -13.43
N ILE A 126 3.01 12.29 -14.66
CA ILE A 126 2.52 11.13 -15.39
C ILE A 126 3.43 9.95 -15.08
N TYR A 127 2.87 8.95 -14.40
CA TYR A 127 3.62 7.82 -13.86
C TYR A 127 4.45 7.10 -14.93
N GLU A 128 3.80 6.68 -16.03
CA GLU A 128 4.43 5.90 -17.09
C GLU A 128 5.56 6.65 -17.82
N GLU A 129 5.50 7.97 -17.89
CA GLU A 129 6.55 8.80 -18.48
C GLU A 129 7.72 8.98 -17.50
N THR A 130 7.40 9.20 -16.23
CA THR A 130 8.39 9.51 -15.20
C THR A 130 9.28 8.32 -14.84
N ILE A 131 8.72 7.10 -14.76
CA ILE A 131 9.49 5.91 -14.42
C ILE A 131 10.44 5.43 -15.52
N CYS A 132 10.32 5.98 -16.73
CA CYS A 132 11.22 5.73 -17.87
C CYS A 132 12.34 6.78 -17.96
N SER A 133 12.27 7.85 -17.17
CA SER A 133 13.32 8.86 -17.09
C SER A 133 14.47 8.40 -16.19
N GLU A 134 15.64 9.02 -16.38
CA GLU A 134 16.78 8.76 -15.50
C GLU A 134 16.46 9.20 -14.07
N GLU A 135 16.80 8.35 -13.11
CA GLU A 135 16.81 8.69 -11.69
C GLU A 135 18.06 9.49 -11.36
N ASP A 136 17.93 10.58 -10.63
CA ASP A 136 19.06 11.28 -10.03
C ASP A 136 18.98 11.17 -8.51
N GLU A 137 19.56 10.09 -7.97
CA GLU A 137 19.63 9.88 -6.53
C GLU A 137 20.42 11.01 -5.84
N THR A 138 21.40 11.61 -6.49
CA THR A 138 22.23 12.68 -5.89
C THR A 138 21.41 13.96 -5.70
N ALA A 139 20.48 14.24 -6.59
CA ALA A 139 19.56 15.36 -6.48
C ALA A 139 18.47 15.14 -5.42
N VAL A 140 18.06 13.88 -5.15
CA VAL A 140 17.05 13.53 -4.15
C VAL A 140 17.62 13.43 -2.74
N LYS A 141 18.84 12.94 -2.62
CA LYS A 141 19.51 12.67 -1.33
C LYS A 141 19.46 13.81 -0.31
N PRO A 142 19.68 15.11 -0.67
CA PRO A 142 19.61 16.21 0.30
C PRO A 142 18.24 16.38 0.97
N TYR A 143 17.15 15.93 0.33
CA TYR A 143 15.80 15.97 0.86
C TYR A 143 15.55 14.77 1.77
N THR A 144 15.94 13.57 1.33
CA THR A 144 15.80 12.35 2.12
C THR A 144 16.54 12.42 3.45
N GLU A 145 17.75 13.00 3.46
CA GLU A 145 18.56 13.14 4.67
C GLU A 145 18.00 14.12 5.71
N LYS A 146 17.13 15.04 5.30
CA LYS A 146 16.45 15.99 6.20
C LYS A 146 15.18 15.44 6.86
N ILE A 147 14.72 14.26 6.43
CA ILE A 147 13.49 13.65 6.98
C ILE A 147 13.76 13.20 8.42
N ILE A 148 12.87 13.58 9.31
CA ILE A 148 12.83 13.11 10.69
C ILE A 148 11.60 12.22 10.92
N ASP A 149 11.62 11.38 11.92
CA ASP A 149 10.60 10.39 12.20
C ASP A 149 9.23 10.99 12.54
N THR A 150 9.19 12.25 12.96
CA THR A 150 7.94 13.00 13.22
C THR A 150 7.37 13.70 11.98
N ASP A 151 8.08 13.69 10.84
CA ASP A 151 7.54 14.21 9.60
C ASP A 151 6.38 13.32 9.11
N LEU A 152 5.40 13.94 8.45
CA LEU A 152 4.25 13.23 7.91
C LEU A 152 4.69 12.28 6.79
N LEU A 153 4.17 11.06 6.83
CA LEU A 153 4.33 10.08 5.78
C LEU A 153 3.11 10.07 4.87
N TYR A 154 1.91 10.13 5.45
CA TYR A 154 0.67 10.16 4.69
C TYR A 154 -0.49 10.85 5.42
N VAL A 155 -1.50 11.19 4.62
CA VAL A 155 -2.82 11.62 5.10
C VAL A 155 -3.89 10.79 4.42
N LEU A 156 -4.69 10.05 5.20
CA LEU A 156 -5.84 9.30 4.71
C LEU A 156 -7.15 9.98 5.13
N PHE A 157 -8.09 10.08 4.19
CA PHE A 157 -9.36 10.75 4.44
C PHE A 157 -10.47 9.80 4.87
N THR A 158 -11.06 10.05 6.03
CA THR A 158 -12.23 9.34 6.53
C THR A 158 -13.51 10.13 6.28
N SER A 159 -14.67 9.44 6.36
CA SER A 159 -15.98 10.10 6.32
C SER A 159 -16.20 10.85 7.63
N GLY A 160 -16.09 12.17 7.60
CA GLY A 160 -16.44 12.99 8.76
C GLY A 160 -17.94 12.95 9.05
N SER A 161 -18.33 12.90 10.34
CA SER A 161 -19.74 12.96 10.77
C SER A 161 -20.47 14.23 10.33
N THR A 162 -19.71 15.28 10.00
CA THR A 162 -20.22 16.58 9.51
C THR A 162 -20.34 16.68 7.98
N GLY A 163 -20.07 15.57 7.25
CA GLY A 163 -20.07 15.55 5.77
C GLY A 163 -18.85 16.18 5.12
N VAL A 164 -17.91 16.73 5.92
CA VAL A 164 -16.59 17.17 5.45
C VAL A 164 -15.59 16.07 5.72
N PRO A 165 -14.81 15.62 4.73
CA PRO A 165 -13.77 14.61 4.92
C PRO A 165 -12.72 15.08 5.93
N LYS A 166 -12.33 14.20 6.86
CA LYS A 166 -11.26 14.48 7.83
C LYS A 166 -9.99 13.75 7.42
N GLY A 167 -8.88 14.48 7.25
CA GLY A 167 -7.57 13.92 6.99
C GLY A 167 -6.90 13.45 8.28
N VAL A 168 -6.66 12.14 8.37
CA VAL A 168 -5.88 11.54 9.46
C VAL A 168 -4.41 11.57 9.06
N SER A 169 -3.62 12.33 9.79
CA SER A 169 -2.19 12.56 9.53
C SER A 169 -1.34 11.58 10.32
N ILE A 170 -0.50 10.81 9.64
CA ILE A 170 0.37 9.79 10.24
C ILE A 170 1.82 10.08 9.87
N CYS A 171 2.71 10.08 10.87
CA CYS A 171 4.14 10.28 10.70
C CYS A 171 4.90 8.97 10.52
N HIS A 172 6.17 9.07 10.10
CA HIS A 172 7.05 7.92 9.93
C HIS A 172 7.17 7.08 11.21
N ARG A 173 7.33 7.73 12.39
CA ARG A 173 7.46 7.05 13.69
C ARG A 173 6.31 6.10 13.96
N SER A 174 5.06 6.54 13.75
CA SER A 174 3.87 5.71 13.99
C SER A 174 3.87 4.45 13.15
N VAL A 175 4.30 4.55 11.88
CA VAL A 175 4.40 3.41 10.98
C VAL A 175 5.57 2.51 11.37
N ILE A 176 6.70 3.08 11.83
CA ILE A 176 7.86 2.32 12.31
C ILE A 176 7.46 1.48 13.51
N ASP A 177 6.89 2.10 14.55
CA ASP A 177 6.50 1.41 15.78
C ASP A 177 5.49 0.29 15.50
N TYR A 178 4.48 0.57 14.68
CA TYR A 178 3.48 -0.42 14.30
C TYR A 178 4.10 -1.60 13.51
N THR A 179 4.94 -1.30 12.54
CA THR A 179 5.56 -2.33 11.69
C THR A 179 6.57 -3.17 12.47
N ASP A 180 7.32 -2.57 13.39
CA ASP A 180 8.25 -3.27 14.27
C ASP A 180 7.48 -4.28 15.13
N TRP A 181 6.40 -3.84 15.79
CA TRP A 181 5.53 -4.71 16.56
C TRP A 181 4.95 -5.87 15.72
N VAL A 182 4.39 -5.59 14.55
CA VAL A 182 3.79 -6.60 13.66
C VAL A 182 4.81 -7.66 13.25
N THR A 183 5.97 -7.19 12.74
CA THR A 183 6.99 -8.11 12.18
C THR A 183 7.61 -8.99 13.25
N GLU A 184 7.79 -8.49 14.47
CA GLU A 184 8.28 -9.25 15.62
C GLU A 184 7.23 -10.22 16.14
N THR A 185 6.00 -9.75 16.40
CA THR A 185 4.91 -10.58 16.95
C THR A 185 4.56 -11.77 16.06
N PHE A 186 4.53 -11.56 14.75
CA PHE A 186 4.13 -12.61 13.81
C PHE A 186 5.32 -13.29 13.13
N ASN A 187 6.56 -13.01 13.54
CA ASN A 187 7.78 -13.59 12.97
C ASN A 187 7.80 -13.49 11.43
N ILE A 188 7.54 -12.30 10.90
CA ILE A 188 7.51 -12.06 9.46
C ILE A 188 8.93 -11.96 8.93
N THR A 189 9.20 -12.64 7.83
CA THR A 189 10.54 -12.77 7.23
C THR A 189 10.51 -12.53 5.73
N GLN A 190 11.68 -12.45 5.12
CA GLN A 190 11.82 -12.37 3.66
C GLN A 190 11.23 -13.56 2.90
N LYS A 191 10.88 -14.67 3.57
CA LYS A 191 10.29 -15.87 2.95
C LYS A 191 8.77 -15.77 2.83
N ASP A 192 8.17 -14.74 3.42
CA ASP A 192 6.72 -14.55 3.42
C ASP A 192 6.24 -13.87 2.14
N THR A 193 5.02 -14.20 1.75
CA THR A 193 4.29 -13.57 0.65
C THR A 193 2.95 -13.12 1.17
N PHE A 194 2.72 -11.83 1.17
CA PHE A 194 1.46 -11.22 1.59
C PHE A 194 0.46 -11.16 0.44
N GLY A 195 -0.81 -11.38 0.73
CA GLY A 195 -1.91 -11.17 -0.18
C GLY A 195 -2.73 -9.94 0.23
N ASN A 196 -2.46 -8.80 -0.39
CA ASN A 196 -3.15 -7.56 -0.05
C ASN A 196 -4.57 -7.52 -0.57
N GLN A 197 -5.52 -7.27 0.34
CA GLN A 197 -6.94 -7.05 0.04
C GLN A 197 -7.32 -5.58 0.14
N ALA A 198 -6.86 -4.90 1.18
CA ALA A 198 -7.28 -3.54 1.53
C ALA A 198 -6.98 -2.55 0.39
N PRO A 199 -7.90 -1.63 0.07
CA PRO A 199 -7.58 -0.47 -0.75
C PRO A 199 -6.49 0.38 -0.10
N PHE A 200 -5.64 1.01 -0.91
CA PHE A 200 -4.50 1.79 -0.39
C PHE A 200 -4.87 3.14 0.24
N TYR A 201 -6.12 3.53 0.15
CA TYR A 201 -6.66 4.69 0.87
C TYR A 201 -7.27 4.32 2.25
N PHE A 202 -7.11 3.06 2.69
CA PHE A 202 -7.42 2.61 4.04
C PHE A 202 -6.15 2.19 4.79
N ASP A 203 -6.14 2.48 6.08
CA ASP A 203 -5.03 2.18 7.00
C ASP A 203 -4.71 0.70 7.14
N ASN A 204 -5.68 -0.19 6.90
CA ASN A 204 -5.43 -1.64 6.86
C ASN A 204 -4.36 -2.06 5.84
N SER A 205 -4.09 -1.26 4.81
CA SER A 205 -3.04 -1.55 3.83
C SER A 205 -1.62 -1.37 4.38
N ILE A 206 -1.46 -0.61 5.45
CA ILE A 206 -0.16 -0.24 6.02
C ILE A 206 0.61 -1.45 6.53
N LEU A 207 -0.09 -2.40 7.17
CA LEU A 207 0.53 -3.63 7.65
C LEU A 207 1.25 -4.38 6.53
N ASP A 208 0.53 -4.64 5.44
CA ASP A 208 1.06 -5.41 4.31
C ASP A 208 2.25 -4.71 3.66
N ILE A 209 2.09 -3.42 3.35
CA ILE A 209 3.07 -2.61 2.62
C ILE A 209 4.40 -2.54 3.37
N TYR A 210 4.35 -2.07 4.61
CA TYR A 210 5.58 -1.76 5.35
C TYR A 210 6.22 -2.99 5.98
N SER A 211 5.44 -4.03 6.32
CA SER A 211 6.02 -5.31 6.75
C SER A 211 6.82 -5.96 5.63
N CYS A 212 6.30 -5.95 4.39
CA CYS A 212 7.05 -6.47 3.24
C CYS A 212 8.33 -5.66 3.01
N MET A 213 8.24 -4.34 3.02
CA MET A 213 9.38 -3.47 2.78
C MET A 213 10.50 -3.64 3.82
N LYS A 214 10.14 -3.75 5.12
CA LYS A 214 11.08 -3.96 6.22
C LYS A 214 11.79 -5.31 6.15
N THR A 215 11.04 -6.37 5.90
CA THR A 215 11.57 -7.74 6.00
C THR A 215 12.16 -8.27 4.70
N GLY A 216 11.78 -7.72 3.58
CA GLY A 216 12.07 -8.24 2.25
C GLY A 216 11.08 -9.33 1.81
N ALA A 217 9.90 -9.39 2.41
CA ALA A 217 8.80 -10.25 1.96
C ALA A 217 8.24 -9.77 0.61
N THR A 218 7.45 -10.58 -0.05
CA THR A 218 6.78 -10.21 -1.31
C THR A 218 5.36 -9.74 -1.02
N LEU A 219 4.95 -8.63 -1.62
CA LEU A 219 3.57 -8.16 -1.58
C LEU A 219 2.86 -8.50 -2.90
N ASN A 220 1.86 -9.36 -2.82
CA ASN A 220 0.97 -9.67 -3.93
C ASN A 220 -0.32 -8.85 -3.79
N ILE A 221 -0.62 -8.00 -4.76
CA ILE A 221 -1.81 -7.16 -4.80
C ILE A 221 -2.92 -7.96 -5.47
N ILE A 222 -3.82 -8.53 -4.68
CA ILE A 222 -4.89 -9.38 -5.18
C ILE A 222 -5.92 -8.55 -5.95
N PRO A 223 -6.29 -8.97 -7.18
CA PRO A 223 -7.32 -8.28 -7.97
C PRO A 223 -8.67 -8.19 -7.25
N LYS A 224 -9.23 -6.98 -7.15
CA LYS A 224 -10.53 -6.69 -6.49
C LYS A 224 -11.63 -7.67 -6.89
N LYS A 225 -11.71 -8.04 -8.18
CA LYS A 225 -12.73 -8.94 -8.73
C LYS A 225 -12.72 -10.35 -8.13
N LEU A 226 -11.55 -10.83 -7.66
CA LEU A 226 -11.45 -12.19 -7.10
C LEU A 226 -12.17 -12.30 -5.75
N PHE A 227 -12.35 -11.22 -5.01
CA PHE A 227 -13.08 -11.23 -3.74
C PHE A 227 -14.58 -11.54 -3.89
N PHE A 228 -15.11 -11.45 -5.11
CA PHE A 228 -16.46 -11.90 -5.45
C PHE A 228 -16.51 -13.36 -5.96
N GLN A 229 -15.35 -14.02 -6.10
CA GLN A 229 -15.20 -15.36 -6.66
C GLN A 229 -14.32 -16.23 -5.74
N PRO A 230 -14.87 -16.77 -4.65
CA PRO A 230 -14.06 -17.37 -3.58
C PRO A 230 -13.20 -18.55 -4.00
N VAL A 231 -13.65 -19.42 -4.94
CA VAL A 231 -12.83 -20.54 -5.42
C VAL A 231 -11.64 -20.02 -6.25
N PRO A 232 -11.83 -19.18 -7.29
CA PRO A 232 -10.72 -18.53 -7.98
C PRO A 232 -9.79 -17.72 -7.06
N LEU A 233 -10.32 -17.10 -6.00
CA LEU A 233 -9.50 -16.40 -5.01
C LEU A 233 -8.56 -17.37 -4.28
N LEU A 234 -9.05 -18.51 -3.80
CA LEU A 234 -8.21 -19.51 -3.12
C LEU A 234 -7.20 -20.14 -4.08
N GLU A 235 -7.59 -20.41 -5.34
CA GLU A 235 -6.67 -20.88 -6.38
C GLU A 235 -5.55 -19.85 -6.64
N TYR A 236 -5.89 -18.58 -6.70
CA TYR A 236 -4.93 -17.48 -6.84
C TYR A 236 -3.95 -17.44 -5.66
N ILE A 237 -4.45 -17.57 -4.43
CA ILE A 237 -3.63 -17.63 -3.20
C ILE A 237 -2.64 -18.81 -3.30
N LYS A 238 -3.12 -19.97 -3.69
CA LYS A 238 -2.30 -21.19 -3.83
C LYS A 238 -1.24 -21.03 -4.90
N TYR A 239 -1.64 -20.58 -6.09
CA TYR A 239 -0.74 -20.40 -7.23
C TYR A 239 0.40 -19.42 -6.93
N ASN A 240 0.08 -18.28 -6.31
CA ASN A 240 1.06 -17.24 -5.96
C ASN A 240 1.78 -17.51 -4.62
N LYS A 241 1.55 -18.68 -3.99
CA LYS A 241 2.16 -19.06 -2.71
C LYS A 241 2.01 -18.00 -1.61
N ILE A 242 0.85 -17.34 -1.59
CA ILE A 242 0.51 -16.34 -0.57
C ILE A 242 0.33 -17.07 0.77
N ASN A 243 1.18 -16.75 1.74
CA ASN A 243 1.16 -17.42 3.04
C ASN A 243 0.69 -16.54 4.19
N THR A 244 0.53 -15.26 3.96
CA THR A 244 0.04 -14.31 4.97
C THR A 244 -1.01 -13.39 4.35
N ILE A 245 -2.15 -13.28 5.00
CA ILE A 245 -3.23 -12.36 4.61
C ILE A 245 -3.64 -11.52 5.81
N PHE A 246 -3.92 -10.22 5.56
CA PHE A 246 -4.50 -9.30 6.52
C PHE A 246 -5.72 -8.64 5.87
N TRP A 247 -6.89 -9.17 6.17
CA TRP A 247 -8.14 -8.82 5.50
C TRP A 247 -9.21 -8.38 6.50
N VAL A 248 -10.18 -7.64 6.00
CA VAL A 248 -11.40 -7.38 6.79
C VAL A 248 -12.23 -8.66 6.96
N PRO A 249 -12.90 -8.87 8.08
CA PRO A 249 -13.76 -10.03 8.32
C PRO A 249 -14.75 -10.34 7.22
N SER A 250 -15.36 -9.32 6.59
CA SER A 250 -16.30 -9.52 5.48
C SER A 250 -15.69 -10.31 4.31
N ALA A 251 -14.42 -10.09 3.96
CA ALA A 251 -13.73 -10.86 2.92
C ALA A 251 -13.54 -12.33 3.34
N LEU A 252 -13.17 -12.59 4.59
CA LEU A 252 -13.04 -13.96 5.13
C LEU A 252 -14.39 -14.68 5.19
N ILE A 253 -15.47 -13.96 5.54
CA ILE A 253 -16.82 -14.48 5.63
C ILE A 253 -17.33 -14.98 4.27
N VAL A 254 -17.04 -14.27 3.19
CA VAL A 254 -17.44 -14.68 1.82
C VAL A 254 -16.83 -16.04 1.47
N VAL A 255 -15.55 -16.25 1.74
CA VAL A 255 -14.85 -17.53 1.49
C VAL A 255 -15.50 -18.68 2.27
N SER A 256 -15.79 -18.48 3.56
CA SER A 256 -16.37 -19.52 4.41
C SER A 256 -17.85 -19.80 4.08
N LYS A 257 -18.66 -18.78 3.82
CA LYS A 257 -20.08 -18.93 3.48
C LYS A 257 -20.29 -19.68 2.16
N LEU A 258 -19.46 -19.40 1.16
CA LEU A 258 -19.57 -20.03 -0.17
C LEU A 258 -18.82 -21.37 -0.26
N LYS A 259 -18.34 -21.91 0.88
CA LYS A 259 -17.74 -23.23 1.01
C LYS A 259 -16.53 -23.48 0.08
N ALA A 260 -15.77 -22.43 -0.24
CA ALA A 260 -14.66 -22.48 -1.18
C ALA A 260 -13.57 -23.52 -0.80
N PHE A 261 -13.35 -23.76 0.48
CA PHE A 261 -12.41 -24.78 1.00
C PHE A 261 -12.73 -26.22 0.60
N ARG A 262 -13.93 -26.50 0.09
CA ARG A 262 -14.23 -27.84 -0.43
C ARG A 262 -13.54 -28.13 -1.76
N ASN A 263 -13.14 -27.08 -2.47
CA ASN A 263 -12.55 -27.18 -3.81
C ASN A 263 -11.04 -26.93 -3.80
N VAL A 264 -10.54 -26.15 -2.82
CA VAL A 264 -9.13 -25.74 -2.77
C VAL A 264 -8.58 -25.93 -1.37
N ASP A 265 -7.54 -26.71 -1.27
CA ASP A 265 -6.77 -26.90 -0.04
C ASP A 265 -5.61 -25.89 0.01
N LEU A 266 -5.50 -25.15 1.11
CA LEU A 266 -4.44 -24.17 1.42
C LEU A 266 -3.61 -24.55 2.64
N SER A 267 -3.72 -25.79 3.16
CA SER A 267 -3.05 -26.23 4.39
C SER A 267 -1.54 -26.09 4.35
N ASP A 268 -0.93 -26.31 3.17
CA ASP A 268 0.51 -26.15 2.94
C ASP A 268 0.89 -24.74 2.45
N THR A 269 -0.08 -23.85 2.28
CA THR A 269 0.14 -22.53 1.71
C THR A 269 0.03 -21.44 2.79
N LEU A 270 -1.15 -21.31 3.41
CA LEU A 270 -1.40 -20.27 4.40
C LEU A 270 -0.76 -20.59 5.76
N LYS A 271 -0.10 -19.60 6.33
CA LYS A 271 0.49 -19.64 7.68
C LYS A 271 -0.18 -18.69 8.65
N ARG A 272 -0.65 -17.53 8.14
CA ARG A 272 -1.24 -16.46 8.96
C ARG A 272 -2.48 -15.88 8.30
N VAL A 273 -3.54 -15.77 9.09
CA VAL A 273 -4.79 -15.08 8.75
C VAL A 273 -5.04 -14.02 9.83
N LEU A 274 -4.65 -12.80 9.51
CA LEU A 274 -4.83 -11.64 10.37
C LEU A 274 -6.07 -10.87 9.89
N PHE A 275 -6.80 -10.24 10.79
CA PHE A 275 -8.00 -9.47 10.44
C PHE A 275 -8.29 -8.36 11.44
N CYS A 276 -8.99 -7.32 10.99
CA CYS A 276 -9.44 -6.22 11.84
C CYS A 276 -10.58 -5.43 11.20
N GLY A 277 -11.09 -4.43 11.92
CA GLY A 277 -12.00 -3.40 11.40
C GLY A 277 -13.47 -3.75 11.44
N GLU A 278 -13.83 -5.02 11.63
CA GLU A 278 -15.20 -5.51 11.69
C GLU A 278 -15.33 -6.66 12.68
N VAL A 279 -16.55 -6.97 13.11
CA VAL A 279 -16.81 -8.14 13.96
C VAL A 279 -16.63 -9.43 13.15
N MET A 280 -15.76 -10.32 13.58
CA MET A 280 -15.60 -11.66 13.02
C MET A 280 -16.50 -12.67 13.75
N PRO A 281 -17.57 -13.19 13.11
CA PRO A 281 -18.45 -14.16 13.76
C PRO A 281 -17.71 -15.49 14.02
N ASN A 282 -17.78 -16.01 15.25
CA ASN A 282 -17.12 -17.25 15.64
C ASN A 282 -17.45 -18.43 14.70
N LYS A 283 -18.70 -18.51 14.24
CA LYS A 283 -19.15 -19.55 13.30
C LYS A 283 -18.30 -19.55 12.02
N GLN A 284 -17.99 -18.38 11.48
CA GLN A 284 -17.21 -18.24 10.25
C GLN A 284 -15.73 -18.50 10.50
N LEU A 285 -15.19 -17.99 11.59
CA LEU A 285 -13.81 -18.24 12.01
C LEU A 285 -13.58 -19.74 12.25
N ASN A 286 -14.54 -20.45 12.87
CA ASN A 286 -14.42 -21.88 13.10
C ASN A 286 -14.42 -22.71 11.81
N ILE A 287 -15.03 -22.21 10.72
CA ILE A 287 -14.90 -22.86 9.39
C ILE A 287 -13.46 -22.76 8.90
N TRP A 288 -12.85 -21.59 8.95
CA TRP A 288 -11.43 -21.39 8.61
C TRP A 288 -10.52 -22.31 9.43
N ARG A 289 -10.69 -22.33 10.77
CA ARG A 289 -9.89 -23.16 11.68
C ARG A 289 -10.08 -24.67 11.44
N LYS A 290 -11.28 -25.11 11.03
CA LYS A 290 -11.55 -26.50 10.68
C LYS A 290 -10.77 -26.95 9.45
N PHE A 291 -10.70 -26.11 8.41
CA PHE A 291 -9.99 -26.46 7.18
C PHE A 291 -8.48 -26.19 7.27
N LEU A 292 -8.07 -25.23 8.08
CA LEU A 292 -6.70 -24.75 8.21
C LEU A 292 -6.29 -24.70 9.70
N PRO A 293 -6.19 -25.86 10.39
CA PRO A 293 -5.99 -25.90 11.84
C PRO A 293 -4.61 -25.41 12.31
N ASN A 294 -3.60 -25.45 11.43
CA ASN A 294 -2.22 -25.08 11.75
C ASN A 294 -1.90 -23.61 11.44
N VAL A 295 -2.89 -22.84 11.00
CA VAL A 295 -2.73 -21.40 10.67
C VAL A 295 -2.84 -20.57 11.93
N THR A 296 -2.02 -19.54 12.07
CA THR A 296 -2.15 -18.50 13.08
C THR A 296 -3.30 -17.55 12.73
N TYR A 297 -4.26 -17.42 13.64
CA TYR A 297 -5.38 -16.47 13.50
C TYR A 297 -5.24 -15.38 14.56
N ALA A 298 -5.29 -14.12 14.16
CA ALA A 298 -5.29 -13.00 15.08
C ALA A 298 -6.26 -11.90 14.64
N ASN A 299 -7.04 -11.43 15.60
CA ASN A 299 -7.81 -10.21 15.48
C ASN A 299 -6.99 -9.07 16.05
N LEU A 300 -6.67 -8.07 15.25
CA LEU A 300 -5.79 -6.97 15.64
C LEU A 300 -6.55 -5.75 16.15
N TYR A 301 -7.88 -5.71 15.90
CA TYR A 301 -8.73 -4.61 16.37
C TYR A 301 -10.21 -4.99 16.26
#